data_01f2ed15236ad6d37dae11d396e1d43c
#
_entry.id   01f2ed15236ad6d37dae11d396e1d43c
#
_cell.length_a   1.000
_cell.length_b   1.000
_cell.length_c   1.000
_cell.angle_alpha   90.00
_cell.angle_beta   90.00
_cell.angle_gamma   90.00
#
_symmetry.space_group_name_H-M   'P 1'
#
loop_
_entity.id
_entity.type
_entity.pdbx_description
1 polymer ?
#
loop_
_entity_poly.entity_id
_entity_poly.type
_entity_poly.pdbx_seq_one_letter_code
_entity_poly.pdbx_strand_id
1 'polypeptide(L)'
;MFSALGQGETLYAPPIQGASLQGRMQNRKKERLYSRKACNRKSQMMEKKSTLNSADLFQRVKNVEIKTRALTNNIFAGEYHSAFKGRGMSFAEVREYQDGDDVRDIDWNVTARYSRPHIKIFEEERELTVMLMIDVSSSQSVGSSLRTMRESATEIAATIAFSASQNNDKIGAIFFSDKIEKYIPPQKGRKHILCVIRELLDFKPSGTKTCISAPLEYLMRVQKRRCIAFMISDFLDFNDYERTLLVANRRHDLVALRLYDKLLTDLPNVGLLEVLDAENEHKQIIDTSSRKVRECHKQWWNNWQNKLDEVFHKNGIDNTKIATDEDYVKPLIHLFSSRSSV
;
A
#
# COMPACT_ATOMS: atom_id res chain seq x y z
N MET A 1 16.55 9.07 -1.02
CA MET A 1 15.61 9.92 -0.26
C MET A 1 16.12 11.35 -0.04
N PHE A 2 17.42 11.57 0.11
CA PHE A 2 18.00 12.91 0.30
C PHE A 2 18.47 13.62 -0.98
N SER A 3 18.44 12.97 -2.14
CA SER A 3 18.82 13.59 -3.41
C SER A 3 17.76 14.55 -4.02
N ALA A 4 16.54 14.52 -3.51
CA ALA A 4 15.45 15.38 -4.00
C ALA A 4 15.45 16.82 -3.43
N LEU A 5 16.39 17.15 -2.54
CA LEU A 5 16.60 18.53 -2.08
C LEU A 5 17.49 19.37 -3.03
N GLY A 6 17.74 18.88 -4.21
CA GLY A 6 18.64 19.51 -5.19
C GLY A 6 17.91 20.21 -6.32
N GLN A 7 17.41 21.38 -6.09
CA GLN A 7 17.55 22.52 -7.02
C GLN A 7 17.36 23.81 -6.22
N GLY A 8 18.43 24.23 -5.53
CA GLY A 8 18.47 25.59 -5.02
C GLY A 8 19.23 25.86 -3.73
N GLU A 9 19.41 24.88 -2.83
CA GLU A 9 20.21 25.16 -1.62
C GLU A 9 21.06 23.95 -1.24
N THR A 10 22.30 23.95 -1.69
CA THR A 10 23.37 23.11 -1.17
C THR A 10 23.66 23.53 0.27
N LEU A 11 23.22 22.75 1.25
CA LEU A 11 23.70 22.85 2.63
C LEU A 11 25.17 22.40 2.67
N TYR A 12 26.08 23.30 2.33
CA TYR A 12 27.50 23.14 2.59
C TYR A 12 27.72 23.17 4.12
N ALA A 13 28.13 22.07 4.70
CA ALA A 13 28.76 22.09 6.01
C ALA A 13 30.15 22.73 5.86
N PRO A 14 30.52 23.71 6.69
CA PRO A 14 31.84 24.31 6.62
C PRO A 14 32.92 23.29 6.97
N PRO A 15 34.12 23.39 6.38
CA PRO A 15 35.23 22.47 6.68
C PRO A 15 35.69 22.66 8.13
N ILE A 16 35.73 21.56 8.87
CA ILE A 16 36.26 21.52 10.24
C ILE A 16 37.78 21.69 10.16
N GLN A 17 38.28 22.88 10.49
CA GLN A 17 39.69 23.12 10.75
C GLN A 17 40.02 22.69 12.18
N GLY A 18 41.06 21.86 12.34
CA GLY A 18 41.82 21.70 13.54
C GLY A 18 41.52 20.50 14.42
N ALA A 19 42.05 19.34 14.07
CA ALA A 19 42.32 18.27 15.03
C ALA A 19 43.64 17.58 14.67
N SER A 20 44.53 17.43 15.64
CA SER A 20 45.90 16.93 15.48
C SER A 20 45.97 15.50 14.94
N LEU A 21 46.98 15.23 14.09
CA LEU A 21 47.20 13.98 13.35
C LEU A 21 47.35 12.71 14.19
N GLN A 22 47.67 12.80 15.48
CA GLN A 22 47.88 11.63 16.35
C GLN A 22 46.56 11.01 16.90
N GLY A 23 45.52 11.80 17.10
CA GLY A 23 44.20 11.28 17.49
C GLY A 23 43.47 10.52 16.37
N ARG A 24 43.79 10.83 15.11
CA ARG A 24 43.11 10.23 13.92
C ARG A 24 43.51 8.78 13.64
N MET A 25 44.70 8.33 14.04
CA MET A 25 45.15 6.95 13.74
C MET A 25 44.55 5.89 14.66
N GLN A 26 44.35 6.22 15.94
CA GLN A 26 43.74 5.27 16.87
C GLN A 26 42.24 5.12 16.68
N ASN A 27 41.52 6.16 16.31
CA ASN A 27 40.11 6.09 15.97
C ASN A 27 39.84 5.30 14.68
N ARG A 28 40.65 5.47 13.64
CA ARG A 28 40.52 4.72 12.37
C ARG A 28 40.68 3.18 12.55
N LYS A 29 41.48 2.71 13.51
CA LYS A 29 41.61 1.27 13.77
C LYS A 29 40.39 0.73 14.54
N LYS A 30 39.81 1.47 15.47
CA LYS A 30 38.57 1.09 16.14
C LYS A 30 37.36 1.13 15.16
N GLU A 31 37.24 2.17 14.36
CA GLU A 31 36.16 2.29 13.33
C GLU A 31 36.23 1.15 12.29
N ARG A 32 37.42 0.78 11.81
CA ARG A 32 37.57 -0.38 10.90
C ARG A 32 37.22 -1.73 11.54
N LEU A 33 37.39 -1.89 12.84
CA LEU A 33 37.00 -3.12 13.54
C LEU A 33 35.48 -3.18 13.79
N TYR A 34 34.85 -2.05 14.11
CA TYR A 34 33.39 -1.98 14.28
C TYR A 34 32.66 -2.11 12.96
N SER A 35 33.13 -1.46 11.89
CA SER A 35 32.53 -1.56 10.55
C SER A 35 32.65 -2.98 9.97
N ARG A 36 33.80 -3.67 10.16
CA ARG A 36 33.96 -5.07 9.71
C ARG A 36 33.05 -6.04 10.48
N LYS A 37 32.85 -5.87 11.79
CA LYS A 37 31.95 -6.71 12.58
C LYS A 37 30.48 -6.44 12.26
N ALA A 38 30.10 -5.20 12.00
CA ALA A 38 28.74 -4.83 11.58
C ALA A 38 28.45 -5.30 10.14
N CYS A 39 29.41 -5.15 9.24
CA CYS A 39 29.30 -5.64 7.86
C CYS A 39 29.19 -7.17 7.78
N ASN A 40 30.01 -7.92 8.53
CA ASN A 40 29.92 -9.39 8.57
C ASN A 40 28.63 -9.90 9.22
N ARG A 41 28.10 -9.22 10.26
CA ARG A 41 26.79 -9.58 10.82
C ARG A 41 25.64 -9.28 9.84
N LYS A 42 25.71 -8.16 9.09
CA LYS A 42 24.71 -7.85 8.06
C LYS A 42 24.80 -8.81 6.87
N SER A 43 26.01 -9.15 6.40
CA SER A 43 26.19 -10.14 5.33
C SER A 43 25.69 -11.52 5.75
N GLN A 44 25.97 -11.97 6.97
CA GLN A 44 25.45 -13.25 7.47
C GLN A 44 23.94 -13.22 7.75
N MET A 45 23.34 -12.07 8.10
CA MET A 45 21.89 -11.93 8.17
C MET A 45 21.24 -11.85 6.79
N MET A 46 21.89 -11.24 5.80
CA MET A 46 21.39 -11.23 4.41
C MET A 46 21.52 -12.57 3.73
N GLU A 47 22.63 -13.31 3.91
CA GLU A 47 22.76 -14.66 3.36
C GLU A 47 21.78 -15.67 4.00
N LYS A 48 21.46 -15.53 5.29
CA LYS A 48 20.42 -16.35 5.92
C LYS A 48 19.00 -16.03 5.44
N LYS A 49 18.75 -14.85 4.84
CA LYS A 49 17.45 -14.49 4.24
C LYS A 49 17.27 -15.02 2.80
N SER A 50 18.29 -15.54 2.15
CA SER A 50 18.25 -15.82 0.70
C SER A 50 17.82 -17.23 0.28
N THR A 51 17.57 -18.13 1.21
CA THR A 51 16.97 -19.43 0.89
C THR A 51 15.77 -19.68 1.79
N LEU A 52 14.65 -19.03 1.47
CA LEU A 52 13.35 -19.43 2.02
C LEU A 52 13.08 -20.85 1.50
N ASN A 53 13.26 -21.83 2.37
CA ASN A 53 12.83 -23.20 2.11
C ASN A 53 11.32 -23.18 1.88
N SER A 54 10.79 -23.89 0.90
CA SER A 54 9.35 -23.91 0.57
C SER A 54 8.45 -24.16 1.81
N ALA A 55 8.96 -24.89 2.80
CA ALA A 55 8.30 -25.11 4.08
C ALA A 55 8.19 -23.83 4.93
N ASP A 56 9.22 -23.00 4.96
CA ASP A 56 9.21 -21.72 5.69
C ASP A 56 8.23 -20.71 5.06
N LEU A 57 8.22 -20.61 3.74
CA LEU A 57 7.26 -19.79 3.00
C LEU A 57 5.82 -20.25 3.28
N PHE A 58 5.57 -21.56 3.25
CA PHE A 58 4.24 -22.10 3.55
C PHE A 58 3.81 -21.78 5.00
N GLN A 59 4.74 -21.87 5.96
CA GLN A 59 4.47 -21.51 7.35
C GLN A 59 4.15 -20.02 7.49
N ARG A 60 4.87 -19.15 6.79
CA ARG A 60 4.60 -17.70 6.77
C ARG A 60 3.22 -17.38 6.17
N VAL A 61 2.88 -17.97 5.03
CA VAL A 61 1.54 -17.83 4.42
C VAL A 61 0.45 -18.27 5.41
N LYS A 62 0.64 -19.42 6.07
CA LYS A 62 -0.31 -19.95 7.06
C LYS A 62 -0.44 -19.02 8.27
N ASN A 63 0.66 -18.46 8.76
CA ASN A 63 0.65 -17.51 9.89
C ASN A 63 -0.11 -16.23 9.52
N VAL A 64 0.11 -15.68 8.33
CA VAL A 64 -0.63 -14.52 7.81
C VAL A 64 -2.12 -14.88 7.70
N GLU A 65 -2.47 -16.04 7.15
CA GLU A 65 -3.85 -16.48 7.04
C GLU A 65 -4.54 -16.61 8.41
N ILE A 66 -3.90 -17.27 9.39
CA ILE A 66 -4.47 -17.46 10.72
C ILE A 66 -4.70 -16.10 11.39
N LYS A 67 -3.71 -15.22 11.35
CA LYS A 67 -3.78 -13.90 11.96
C LYS A 67 -4.87 -13.04 11.32
N THR A 68 -4.91 -12.98 10.00
CA THR A 68 -5.89 -12.16 9.29
C THR A 68 -7.30 -12.70 9.42
N ARG A 69 -7.51 -14.02 9.42
CA ARG A 69 -8.82 -14.62 9.63
C ARG A 69 -9.40 -14.32 11.02
N ALA A 70 -8.57 -14.36 12.06
CA ALA A 70 -9.02 -14.01 13.40
C ALA A 70 -9.51 -12.55 13.48
N LEU A 71 -8.87 -11.64 12.74
CA LEU A 71 -9.23 -10.22 12.66
C LEU A 71 -10.44 -9.97 11.77
N THR A 72 -10.63 -10.77 10.71
CA THR A 72 -11.68 -10.56 9.70
C THR A 72 -13.06 -11.06 10.14
N ASN A 73 -13.12 -11.94 11.14
CA ASN A 73 -14.30 -12.79 11.36
C ASN A 73 -15.56 -12.08 11.86
N ASN A 74 -15.58 -10.86 12.42
CA ASN A 74 -16.82 -10.30 12.95
C ASN A 74 -17.05 -8.80 12.73
N ILE A 75 -16.04 -7.93 12.82
CA ILE A 75 -16.24 -6.49 12.73
C ILE A 75 -15.77 -5.97 11.37
N PHE A 76 -14.59 -6.38 10.96
CA PHE A 76 -13.95 -5.87 9.75
C PHE A 76 -14.70 -6.25 8.46
N ALA A 77 -15.22 -7.46 8.34
CA ALA A 77 -15.99 -7.89 7.17
C ALA A 77 -17.33 -7.15 7.05
N GLY A 78 -17.97 -6.84 8.18
CA GLY A 78 -19.20 -6.04 8.21
C GLY A 78 -18.95 -4.60 7.77
N GLU A 79 -17.93 -3.96 8.29
CA GLU A 79 -17.52 -2.60 7.93
C GLU A 79 -17.08 -2.52 6.46
N TYR A 80 -16.28 -3.48 5.99
CA TYR A 80 -15.93 -3.59 4.59
C TYR A 80 -17.17 -3.70 3.70
N HIS A 81 -18.09 -4.61 4.02
CA HIS A 81 -19.33 -4.79 3.25
C HIS A 81 -20.17 -3.52 3.23
N SER A 82 -20.30 -2.82 4.36
CA SER A 82 -21.05 -1.58 4.47
C SER A 82 -20.40 -0.45 3.65
N ALA A 83 -19.07 -0.33 3.72
CA ALA A 83 -18.30 0.72 3.03
C ALA A 83 -18.32 0.58 1.51
N PHE A 84 -18.42 -0.64 1.00
CA PHE A 84 -18.30 -0.95 -0.42
C PHE A 84 -19.57 -1.61 -0.99
N LYS A 85 -20.75 -1.28 -0.46
CA LYS A 85 -22.01 -1.73 -1.05
C LYS A 85 -22.07 -1.36 -2.54
N GLY A 86 -22.16 -2.39 -3.37
CA GLY A 86 -22.29 -2.22 -4.81
C GLY A 86 -23.57 -1.42 -5.15
N ARG A 87 -23.42 -0.30 -5.84
CA ARG A 87 -24.54 0.47 -6.44
C ARG A 87 -24.94 -0.07 -7.81
N GLY A 88 -24.59 -1.30 -8.14
CA GLY A 88 -24.92 -1.94 -9.41
C GLY A 88 -26.23 -2.71 -9.27
N MET A 89 -27.28 -2.28 -9.96
CA MET A 89 -28.46 -3.11 -10.17
C MET A 89 -28.26 -3.91 -11.46
N SER A 90 -28.14 -5.24 -11.36
CA SER A 90 -28.21 -6.14 -12.50
C SER A 90 -29.63 -6.58 -12.74
N PHE A 91 -30.02 -6.66 -14.00
CA PHE A 91 -31.30 -7.24 -14.37
C PHE A 91 -31.33 -8.70 -13.90
N ALA A 92 -32.27 -9.05 -13.03
CA ALA A 92 -32.43 -10.39 -12.52
C ALA A 92 -33.46 -11.17 -13.32
N GLU A 93 -34.71 -10.68 -13.36
CA GLU A 93 -35.82 -11.36 -14.04
C GLU A 93 -36.94 -10.37 -14.40
N VAL A 94 -37.90 -10.86 -15.14
CA VAL A 94 -39.15 -10.16 -15.39
C VAL A 94 -40.29 -10.95 -14.76
N ARG A 95 -41.12 -10.29 -13.93
CA ARG A 95 -42.36 -10.87 -13.40
C ARG A 95 -43.58 -10.03 -13.74
N GLU A 96 -44.77 -10.60 -13.61
CA GLU A 96 -46.00 -9.83 -13.71
C GLU A 96 -46.05 -8.71 -12.67
N TYR A 97 -46.55 -7.54 -13.08
CA TYR A 97 -46.79 -6.39 -12.22
C TYR A 97 -47.80 -6.74 -11.13
N GLN A 98 -47.49 -6.30 -9.91
CA GLN A 98 -48.40 -6.41 -8.76
C GLN A 98 -48.73 -5.02 -8.23
N ASP A 99 -49.92 -4.84 -7.65
CA ASP A 99 -50.30 -3.57 -7.06
C ASP A 99 -49.33 -3.14 -5.96
N GLY A 100 -48.70 -1.98 -6.14
CA GLY A 100 -47.64 -1.44 -5.26
C GLY A 100 -46.26 -1.43 -5.90
N ASP A 101 -46.05 -2.03 -7.05
CA ASP A 101 -44.79 -1.95 -7.80
C ASP A 101 -44.61 -0.57 -8.46
N ASP A 102 -43.34 -0.14 -8.60
CA ASP A 102 -43.04 1.13 -9.30
C ASP A 102 -43.30 0.99 -10.82
N VAL A 103 -44.17 1.83 -11.32
CA VAL A 103 -44.55 1.90 -12.74
C VAL A 103 -43.33 2.20 -13.64
N ARG A 104 -42.26 2.80 -13.10
CA ARG A 104 -41.03 3.10 -13.83
C ARG A 104 -40.24 1.85 -14.21
N ASP A 105 -40.45 0.75 -13.51
CA ASP A 105 -39.76 -0.51 -13.75
C ASP A 105 -40.50 -1.42 -14.75
N ILE A 106 -41.62 -0.96 -15.36
CA ILE A 106 -42.33 -1.71 -16.36
C ILE A 106 -41.46 -1.93 -17.59
N ASP A 107 -41.31 -3.20 -18.00
CA ASP A 107 -40.74 -3.56 -19.29
C ASP A 107 -41.81 -3.54 -20.39
N TRP A 108 -41.89 -2.42 -21.11
CA TRP A 108 -42.84 -2.24 -22.18
C TRP A 108 -42.67 -3.23 -23.34
N ASN A 109 -41.46 -3.75 -23.57
CA ASN A 109 -41.21 -4.73 -24.63
C ASN A 109 -41.82 -6.11 -24.31
N VAL A 110 -41.68 -6.53 -23.04
CA VAL A 110 -42.23 -7.79 -22.52
C VAL A 110 -43.75 -7.64 -22.39
N THR A 111 -44.22 -6.54 -21.83
CA THR A 111 -45.64 -6.19 -21.69
C THR A 111 -46.37 -6.25 -23.03
N ALA A 112 -45.77 -5.71 -24.09
CA ALA A 112 -46.36 -5.75 -25.44
C ALA A 112 -46.48 -7.17 -26.01
N ARG A 113 -45.61 -8.12 -25.59
CA ARG A 113 -45.66 -9.52 -26.06
C ARG A 113 -46.71 -10.37 -25.34
N TYR A 114 -46.84 -10.10 -24.02
CA TYR A 114 -47.72 -10.94 -23.17
C TYR A 114 -49.07 -10.29 -22.86
N SER A 115 -49.31 -9.05 -23.32
CA SER A 115 -50.55 -8.28 -23.10
C SER A 115 -50.91 -8.10 -21.61
N ARG A 116 -49.95 -8.23 -20.73
CA ARG A 116 -50.04 -7.97 -19.29
C ARG A 116 -48.82 -7.16 -18.83
N PRO A 117 -48.96 -6.21 -17.89
CA PRO A 117 -47.84 -5.45 -17.41
C PRO A 117 -46.80 -6.37 -16.74
N HIS A 118 -45.54 -6.22 -17.13
CA HIS A 118 -44.42 -6.92 -16.55
C HIS A 118 -43.38 -5.90 -16.06
N ILE A 119 -42.79 -6.14 -14.91
CA ILE A 119 -41.74 -5.31 -14.33
C ILE A 119 -40.39 -6.01 -14.44
N LYS A 120 -39.34 -5.19 -14.56
CA LYS A 120 -37.97 -5.62 -14.42
C LYS A 120 -37.64 -5.67 -12.95
N ILE A 121 -37.27 -6.84 -12.46
CA ILE A 121 -36.66 -6.99 -11.14
C ILE A 121 -35.16 -6.83 -11.33
N PHE A 122 -34.59 -5.90 -10.57
CA PHE A 122 -33.16 -5.69 -10.52
C PHE A 122 -32.67 -6.26 -9.18
N GLU A 123 -31.72 -7.17 -9.23
CA GLU A 123 -30.95 -7.57 -8.07
C GLU A 123 -29.71 -6.69 -7.95
N GLU A 124 -29.38 -6.31 -6.72
CA GLU A 124 -28.13 -5.62 -6.45
C GLU A 124 -26.95 -6.53 -6.83
N GLU A 125 -26.15 -6.14 -7.82
CA GLU A 125 -24.99 -6.90 -8.26
C GLU A 125 -23.96 -6.89 -7.11
N ARG A 126 -23.99 -7.94 -6.29
CA ARG A 126 -23.17 -8.05 -5.08
C ARG A 126 -21.71 -8.42 -5.34
N GLU A 127 -21.34 -8.69 -6.58
CA GLU A 127 -19.96 -9.06 -6.92
C GLU A 127 -19.12 -7.84 -7.23
N LEU A 128 -18.32 -7.44 -6.27
CA LEU A 128 -17.31 -6.40 -6.49
C LEU A 128 -15.99 -7.02 -7.02
N THR A 129 -15.22 -6.21 -7.71
CA THR A 129 -13.84 -6.54 -8.05
C THR A 129 -12.92 -5.66 -7.24
N VAL A 130 -12.04 -6.27 -6.48
CA VAL A 130 -11.02 -5.62 -5.66
C VAL A 130 -9.67 -5.80 -6.32
N MET A 131 -8.98 -4.69 -6.56
CA MET A 131 -7.62 -4.68 -7.08
C MET A 131 -6.67 -4.15 -6.02
N LEU A 132 -5.71 -4.96 -5.63
CA LEU A 132 -4.66 -4.60 -4.68
C LEU A 132 -3.44 -4.12 -5.47
N MET A 133 -3.15 -2.82 -5.44
CA MET A 133 -1.93 -2.25 -6.01
C MET A 133 -0.91 -2.12 -4.90
N ILE A 134 0.13 -2.95 -4.95
CA ILE A 134 1.08 -3.11 -3.86
C ILE A 134 2.46 -2.67 -4.33
N ASP A 135 2.98 -1.68 -3.64
CA ASP A 135 4.35 -1.21 -3.84
C ASP A 135 5.33 -2.26 -3.32
N VAL A 136 6.25 -2.67 -4.18
CA VAL A 136 7.31 -3.64 -3.87
C VAL A 136 8.70 -3.05 -4.10
N SER A 137 8.82 -1.73 -4.26
CA SER A 137 10.07 -1.01 -4.43
C SER A 137 11.06 -1.24 -3.27
N SER A 138 12.29 -0.79 -3.43
CA SER A 138 13.34 -0.98 -2.42
C SER A 138 13.03 -0.31 -1.09
N SER A 139 12.26 0.79 -1.08
CA SER A 139 11.82 1.49 0.14
C SER A 139 11.02 0.58 1.06
N GLN A 140 10.26 -0.37 0.51
CA GLN A 140 9.46 -1.33 1.26
C GLN A 140 10.29 -2.36 2.05
N SER A 141 11.58 -2.46 1.77
CA SER A 141 12.53 -3.29 2.54
C SER A 141 13.00 -2.62 3.83
N VAL A 142 12.74 -1.32 3.99
CA VAL A 142 13.04 -0.55 5.18
C VAL A 142 11.97 -0.83 6.23
N GLY A 143 12.35 -0.85 7.48
CA GLY A 143 11.42 -1.05 8.59
C GLY A 143 12.13 -1.10 9.94
N SER A 144 11.37 -0.91 11.00
CA SER A 144 11.82 -1.06 12.37
C SER A 144 12.23 -2.52 12.67
N SER A 145 12.81 -2.75 13.83
CA SER A 145 13.25 -4.08 14.28
C SER A 145 12.10 -5.11 14.35
N LEU A 146 10.84 -4.67 14.39
CA LEU A 146 9.67 -5.53 14.55
C LEU A 146 9.12 -6.03 13.21
N ARG A 147 9.00 -5.15 12.21
CA ARG A 147 8.42 -5.47 10.89
C ARG A 147 8.96 -4.56 9.80
N THR A 148 9.05 -5.10 8.59
CA THR A 148 9.29 -4.29 7.39
C THR A 148 7.98 -3.72 6.87
N MET A 149 8.04 -2.61 6.11
CA MET A 149 6.85 -2.07 5.42
C MET A 149 6.21 -3.13 4.52
N ARG A 150 7.02 -3.96 3.87
CA ARG A 150 6.56 -5.08 3.03
C ARG A 150 5.77 -6.14 3.78
N GLU A 151 6.20 -6.50 5.00
CA GLU A 151 5.46 -7.44 5.85
C GLU A 151 4.11 -6.83 6.27
N SER A 152 4.09 -5.55 6.62
CA SER A 152 2.87 -4.82 6.94
C SER A 152 1.94 -4.72 5.72
N ALA A 153 2.46 -4.38 4.54
CA ALA A 153 1.70 -4.36 3.29
C ALA A 153 1.07 -5.72 2.98
N THR A 154 1.82 -6.81 3.22
CA THR A 154 1.33 -8.18 3.00
C THR A 154 0.19 -8.53 3.96
N GLU A 155 0.30 -8.20 5.24
CA GLU A 155 -0.76 -8.45 6.22
C GLU A 155 -2.02 -7.64 5.91
N ILE A 156 -1.89 -6.37 5.54
CA ILE A 156 -3.00 -5.49 5.15
C ILE A 156 -3.68 -6.03 3.88
N ALA A 157 -2.90 -6.34 2.85
CA ALA A 157 -3.41 -6.90 1.60
C ALA A 157 -4.16 -8.22 1.84
N ALA A 158 -3.63 -9.10 2.69
CA ALA A 158 -4.28 -10.35 3.07
C ALA A 158 -5.59 -10.11 3.83
N THR A 159 -5.62 -9.14 4.76
CA THR A 159 -6.82 -8.80 5.52
C THR A 159 -7.94 -8.32 4.60
N ILE A 160 -7.64 -7.41 3.67
CA ILE A 160 -8.61 -6.92 2.68
C ILE A 160 -9.06 -8.07 1.78
N ALA A 161 -8.13 -8.90 1.29
CA ALA A 161 -8.45 -10.01 0.41
C ALA A 161 -9.36 -11.06 1.08
N PHE A 162 -9.12 -11.40 2.33
CA PHE A 162 -9.98 -12.33 3.05
C PHE A 162 -11.36 -11.74 3.34
N SER A 163 -11.45 -10.44 3.65
CA SER A 163 -12.73 -9.76 3.83
C SER A 163 -13.55 -9.73 2.54
N ALA A 164 -12.94 -9.37 1.42
CA ALA A 164 -13.56 -9.40 0.12
C ALA A 164 -14.03 -10.82 -0.26
N SER A 165 -13.24 -11.84 0.09
CA SER A 165 -13.63 -13.24 -0.15
C SER A 165 -14.85 -13.68 0.65
N GLN A 166 -15.04 -13.18 1.86
CA GLN A 166 -16.24 -13.47 2.66
C GLN A 166 -17.50 -12.92 1.98
N ASN A 167 -17.37 -11.81 1.27
CA ASN A 167 -18.45 -11.20 0.48
C ASN A 167 -18.54 -11.76 -0.94
N ASN A 168 -17.80 -12.82 -1.26
CA ASN A 168 -17.77 -13.46 -2.57
C ASN A 168 -17.26 -12.56 -3.70
N ASP A 169 -16.44 -11.53 -3.39
CA ASP A 169 -15.85 -10.61 -4.34
C ASP A 169 -14.66 -11.22 -5.09
N LYS A 170 -14.35 -10.66 -6.27
CA LYS A 170 -13.16 -11.02 -7.04
C LYS A 170 -11.96 -10.21 -6.59
N ILE A 171 -10.81 -10.86 -6.40
CA ILE A 171 -9.58 -10.23 -5.93
C ILE A 171 -8.48 -10.41 -6.95
N GLY A 172 -7.90 -9.30 -7.38
CA GLY A 172 -6.70 -9.26 -8.20
C GLY A 172 -5.60 -8.46 -7.55
N ALA A 173 -4.38 -8.54 -8.08
CA ALA A 173 -3.25 -7.77 -7.57
C ALA A 173 -2.34 -7.25 -8.69
N ILE A 174 -1.76 -6.07 -8.45
CA ILE A 174 -0.73 -5.44 -9.27
C ILE A 174 0.44 -5.13 -8.34
N PHE A 175 1.57 -5.80 -8.54
CA PHE A 175 2.80 -5.46 -7.85
C PHE A 175 3.57 -4.48 -8.72
N PHE A 176 4.03 -3.40 -8.14
CA PHE A 176 4.71 -2.33 -8.87
C PHE A 176 5.92 -1.78 -8.13
N SER A 177 6.82 -1.22 -8.90
CA SER A 177 7.99 -0.43 -8.51
C SER A 177 8.03 0.84 -9.38
N ASP A 178 9.10 1.11 -10.08
CA ASP A 178 9.16 2.06 -11.20
C ASP A 178 8.41 1.56 -12.45
N LYS A 179 8.01 0.31 -12.45
CA LYS A 179 7.26 -0.38 -13.51
C LYS A 179 6.29 -1.39 -12.90
N ILE A 180 5.46 -1.98 -13.77
CA ILE A 180 4.62 -3.12 -13.36
C ILE A 180 5.49 -4.36 -13.27
N GLU A 181 5.62 -4.88 -12.08
CA GLU A 181 6.42 -6.09 -11.81
C GLU A 181 5.61 -7.37 -12.01
N LYS A 182 4.37 -7.37 -11.54
CA LYS A 182 3.48 -8.52 -11.67
C LYS A 182 2.01 -8.13 -11.68
N TYR A 183 1.25 -8.78 -12.53
CA TYR A 183 -0.21 -8.69 -12.55
C TYR A 183 -0.83 -10.05 -12.26
N ILE A 184 -1.76 -10.09 -11.32
CA ILE A 184 -2.56 -11.26 -10.97
C ILE A 184 -4.02 -10.89 -11.26
N PRO A 185 -4.66 -11.54 -12.25
CA PRO A 185 -6.02 -11.20 -12.65
C PRO A 185 -7.03 -11.49 -11.53
N PRO A 186 -8.14 -10.72 -11.45
CA PRO A 186 -9.13 -10.89 -10.40
C PRO A 186 -9.86 -12.22 -10.52
N GLN A 187 -9.81 -13.02 -9.47
CA GLN A 187 -10.49 -14.31 -9.35
C GLN A 187 -11.09 -14.46 -7.94
N LYS A 188 -12.02 -15.40 -7.80
CA LYS A 188 -12.64 -15.74 -6.53
C LYS A 188 -11.94 -16.90 -5.83
N GLY A 189 -12.17 -16.97 -4.55
CA GLY A 189 -11.91 -18.13 -3.73
C GLY A 189 -10.58 -18.11 -2.98
N ARG A 190 -10.60 -18.83 -1.87
CA ARG A 190 -9.48 -18.88 -0.90
C ARG A 190 -8.14 -19.31 -1.52
N LYS A 191 -8.17 -20.25 -2.47
CA LYS A 191 -6.93 -20.73 -3.13
C LYS A 191 -6.23 -19.60 -3.88
N HIS A 192 -7.00 -18.75 -4.53
CA HIS A 192 -6.47 -17.61 -5.27
C HIS A 192 -5.85 -16.57 -4.32
N ILE A 193 -6.51 -16.27 -3.19
CA ILE A 193 -5.96 -15.35 -2.18
C ILE A 193 -4.63 -15.87 -1.63
N LEU A 194 -4.57 -17.15 -1.28
CA LEU A 194 -3.33 -17.75 -0.79
C LEU A 194 -2.21 -17.71 -1.85
N CYS A 195 -2.58 -17.81 -3.14
CA CYS A 195 -1.63 -17.61 -4.23
C CYS A 195 -1.11 -16.16 -4.25
N VAL A 196 -2.00 -15.15 -4.15
CA VAL A 196 -1.60 -13.73 -4.10
C VAL A 196 -0.66 -13.46 -2.92
N ILE A 197 -1.00 -13.96 -1.72
CA ILE A 197 -0.19 -13.77 -0.51
C ILE A 197 1.19 -14.44 -0.67
N ARG A 198 1.21 -15.68 -1.18
CA ARG A 198 2.46 -16.42 -1.44
C ARG A 198 3.35 -15.65 -2.40
N GLU A 199 2.78 -15.19 -3.51
CA GLU A 199 3.49 -14.42 -4.50
C GLU A 199 4.08 -13.15 -3.90
N LEU A 200 3.34 -12.44 -3.05
CA LEU A 200 3.81 -11.21 -2.41
C LEU A 200 4.94 -11.46 -1.41
N LEU A 201 4.88 -12.57 -0.65
CA LEU A 201 5.92 -12.93 0.32
C LEU A 201 7.25 -13.35 -0.34
N ASP A 202 7.17 -14.05 -1.46
CA ASP A 202 8.35 -14.59 -2.19
C ASP A 202 8.85 -13.65 -3.29
N PHE A 203 8.11 -12.57 -3.57
CA PHE A 203 8.40 -11.67 -4.68
C PHE A 203 9.74 -10.96 -4.51
N LYS A 204 10.55 -10.94 -5.57
CA LYS A 204 11.80 -10.17 -5.64
C LYS A 204 11.64 -9.13 -6.74
N PRO A 205 11.50 -7.85 -6.41
CA PRO A 205 11.36 -6.80 -7.41
C PRO A 205 12.62 -6.66 -8.23
N SER A 206 12.45 -6.28 -9.49
CA SER A 206 13.55 -5.96 -10.39
C SER A 206 13.82 -4.46 -10.44
N GLY A 207 12.81 -3.63 -10.13
CA GLY A 207 12.94 -2.18 -9.99
C GLY A 207 13.28 -1.77 -8.56
N THR A 208 13.95 -0.63 -8.42
CA THR A 208 14.34 -0.08 -7.11
C THR A 208 13.54 1.16 -6.74
N LYS A 209 13.05 1.91 -7.73
CA LYS A 209 12.33 3.16 -7.56
C LYS A 209 10.82 2.95 -7.46
N THR A 210 10.10 3.99 -7.08
CA THR A 210 8.64 4.00 -7.01
C THR A 210 8.07 4.90 -8.11
N CYS A 211 7.03 4.43 -8.82
CA CYS A 211 6.24 5.22 -9.75
C CYS A 211 4.75 4.95 -9.53
N ILE A 212 4.06 5.93 -8.95
CA ILE A 212 2.63 5.84 -8.61
C ILE A 212 1.74 5.86 -9.86
N SER A 213 2.16 6.56 -10.92
CA SER A 213 1.38 6.61 -12.16
C SER A 213 1.29 5.26 -12.88
N ALA A 214 2.36 4.45 -12.83
CA ALA A 214 2.45 3.20 -13.56
C ALA A 214 1.33 2.19 -13.21
N PRO A 215 1.05 1.85 -11.93
CA PRO A 215 -0.03 0.93 -11.57
C PRO A 215 -1.42 1.50 -11.88
N LEU A 216 -1.62 2.81 -11.77
CA LEU A 216 -2.89 3.46 -12.10
C LEU A 216 -3.21 3.38 -13.60
N GLU A 217 -2.24 3.70 -14.45
CA GLU A 217 -2.39 3.58 -15.90
C GLU A 217 -2.61 2.13 -16.33
N TYR A 218 -1.87 1.21 -15.72
CA TYR A 218 -2.05 -0.21 -15.99
C TYR A 218 -3.42 -0.71 -15.56
N LEU A 219 -3.90 -0.33 -14.36
CA LEU A 219 -5.24 -0.65 -13.86
C LEU A 219 -6.31 -0.20 -14.86
N MET A 220 -6.26 1.06 -15.32
CA MET A 220 -7.20 1.61 -16.30
C MET A 220 -7.17 0.88 -17.65
N ARG A 221 -6.04 0.25 -18.00
CA ARG A 221 -5.87 -0.54 -19.21
C ARG A 221 -6.49 -1.93 -19.10
N VAL A 222 -6.24 -2.62 -17.98
CA VAL A 222 -6.66 -4.03 -17.79
C VAL A 222 -8.06 -4.16 -17.24
N GLN A 223 -8.50 -3.23 -16.39
CA GLN A 223 -9.81 -3.26 -15.75
C GLN A 223 -10.77 -2.29 -16.45
N LYS A 224 -11.71 -2.84 -17.24
CA LYS A 224 -12.68 -2.03 -18.00
C LYS A 224 -13.89 -1.61 -17.18
N ARG A 225 -14.33 -2.48 -16.25
CA ARG A 225 -15.44 -2.19 -15.34
C ARG A 225 -14.93 -1.47 -14.10
N ARG A 226 -15.80 -0.69 -13.45
CA ARG A 226 -15.47 -0.05 -12.18
C ARG A 226 -15.08 -1.12 -11.15
N CYS A 227 -14.02 -0.88 -10.42
CA CYS A 227 -13.52 -1.74 -9.34
C CYS A 227 -13.10 -0.88 -8.15
N ILE A 228 -12.98 -1.51 -6.99
CA ILE A 228 -12.34 -0.92 -5.82
C ILE A 228 -10.84 -1.20 -5.94
N ALA A 229 -10.02 -0.16 -5.84
CA ALA A 229 -8.59 -0.28 -5.99
C ALA A 229 -7.87 0.26 -4.76
N PHE A 230 -7.30 -0.64 -3.96
CA PHE A 230 -6.47 -0.29 -2.81
C PHE A 230 -5.03 -0.12 -3.25
N MET A 231 -4.48 1.08 -3.06
CA MET A 231 -3.08 1.36 -3.29
C MET A 231 -2.34 1.38 -1.95
N ILE A 232 -1.39 0.46 -1.79
CA ILE A 232 -0.61 0.25 -0.57
C ILE A 232 0.83 0.65 -0.89
N SER A 233 1.28 1.81 -0.39
CA SER A 233 2.60 2.40 -0.65
C SER A 233 2.95 3.42 0.44
N ASP A 234 4.21 3.83 0.52
CA ASP A 234 4.65 5.00 1.28
C ASP A 234 4.39 6.32 0.54
N PHE A 235 4.01 6.24 -0.76
CA PHE A 235 3.76 7.38 -1.65
C PHE A 235 4.94 8.35 -1.78
N LEU A 236 6.15 7.86 -1.60
CA LEU A 236 7.38 8.66 -1.79
C LEU A 236 7.78 8.67 -3.26
N ASP A 237 6.93 9.25 -4.08
CA ASP A 237 7.17 9.48 -5.50
C ASP A 237 7.20 11.00 -5.77
N PHE A 238 8.32 11.48 -6.34
CA PHE A 238 8.53 12.89 -6.62
C PHE A 238 8.05 13.32 -8.01
N ASN A 239 7.53 12.36 -8.80
CA ASN A 239 6.94 12.68 -10.09
C ASN A 239 5.52 13.25 -9.89
N ASP A 240 5.03 13.94 -10.93
CA ASP A 240 3.63 14.40 -10.92
C ASP A 240 2.70 13.26 -11.33
N TYR A 241 1.97 12.74 -10.36
CA TYR A 241 0.95 11.69 -10.54
C TYR A 241 -0.48 12.17 -10.21
N GLU A 242 -0.67 13.46 -9.85
CA GLU A 242 -1.97 13.98 -9.41
C GLU A 242 -3.04 13.81 -10.49
N ARG A 243 -2.70 14.13 -11.75
CA ARG A 243 -3.62 13.97 -12.88
C ARG A 243 -4.02 12.51 -13.10
N THR A 244 -3.08 11.59 -12.97
CA THR A 244 -3.34 10.15 -13.14
C THR A 244 -4.23 9.62 -12.02
N LEU A 245 -4.00 10.05 -10.78
CA LEU A 245 -4.88 9.76 -9.64
C LEU A 245 -6.31 10.22 -9.89
N LEU A 246 -6.49 11.48 -10.32
CA LEU A 246 -7.81 12.04 -10.60
C LEU A 246 -8.56 11.22 -11.67
N VAL A 247 -7.90 10.89 -12.77
CA VAL A 247 -8.52 10.11 -13.86
C VAL A 247 -8.88 8.70 -13.39
N ALA A 248 -7.98 8.06 -12.65
CA ALA A 248 -8.20 6.73 -12.13
C ALA A 248 -9.34 6.70 -11.09
N ASN A 249 -9.44 7.71 -10.19
CA ASN A 249 -10.52 7.79 -9.21
C ASN A 249 -11.89 8.05 -9.81
N ARG A 250 -11.96 8.78 -10.93
CA ARG A 250 -13.23 8.94 -11.68
C ARG A 250 -13.73 7.64 -12.30
N ARG A 251 -12.82 6.73 -12.63
CA ARG A 251 -13.15 5.47 -13.30
C ARG A 251 -13.32 4.31 -12.32
N HIS A 252 -12.54 4.28 -11.28
CA HIS A 252 -12.52 3.26 -10.23
C HIS A 252 -12.77 3.93 -8.88
N ASP A 253 -12.93 3.15 -7.84
CA ASP A 253 -13.01 3.61 -6.46
C ASP A 253 -11.65 3.44 -5.82
N LEU A 254 -10.84 4.52 -5.75
CA LEU A 254 -9.49 4.45 -5.21
C LEU A 254 -9.47 4.68 -3.70
N VAL A 255 -8.70 3.83 -3.03
CA VAL A 255 -8.41 3.95 -1.60
C VAL A 255 -6.90 3.91 -1.40
N ALA A 256 -6.34 4.94 -0.80
CA ALA A 256 -4.91 5.04 -0.55
C ALA A 256 -4.56 4.61 0.89
N LEU A 257 -3.74 3.57 1.02
CA LEU A 257 -3.23 3.09 2.30
C LEU A 257 -1.74 3.47 2.40
N ARG A 258 -1.45 4.52 3.17
CA ARG A 258 -0.11 5.10 3.30
C ARG A 258 0.64 4.40 4.43
N LEU A 259 1.64 3.61 4.06
CA LEU A 259 2.53 2.96 5.02
C LEU A 259 3.69 3.88 5.39
N TYR A 260 4.05 3.90 6.65
CA TYR A 260 5.24 4.61 7.11
C TYR A 260 5.87 3.91 8.31
N ASP A 261 7.18 4.10 8.45
CA ASP A 261 7.90 3.67 9.65
C ASP A 261 8.21 4.90 10.51
N LYS A 262 7.99 4.80 11.83
CA LYS A 262 8.24 5.91 12.77
C LYS A 262 9.69 6.35 12.79
N LEU A 263 10.64 5.46 12.50
CA LEU A 263 12.05 5.82 12.38
C LEU A 263 12.32 6.77 11.20
N LEU A 264 11.42 6.74 10.17
CA LEU A 264 11.51 7.67 9.05
C LEU A 264 10.83 9.02 9.34
N THR A 265 9.97 9.08 10.35
CA THR A 265 9.29 10.33 10.75
C THR A 265 10.14 11.15 11.70
N ASP A 266 10.73 10.51 12.69
CA ASP A 266 11.54 11.13 13.73
C ASP A 266 12.93 10.48 13.79
N LEU A 267 13.95 11.18 13.32
CA LEU A 267 15.33 10.68 13.40
C LEU A 267 15.79 10.56 14.87
N PRO A 268 16.22 9.37 15.30
CA PRO A 268 16.70 9.17 16.66
C PRO A 268 18.04 9.90 16.87
N ASN A 269 18.29 10.41 18.09
CA ASN A 269 19.57 11.00 18.46
C ASN A 269 20.60 9.89 18.75
N VAL A 270 21.29 9.41 17.72
CA VAL A 270 22.27 8.31 17.81
C VAL A 270 23.66 8.72 17.32
N GLY A 271 23.91 10.02 17.13
CA GLY A 271 25.16 10.53 16.58
C GLY A 271 25.22 10.44 15.06
N LEU A 272 26.35 10.03 14.54
CA LEU A 272 26.52 9.86 13.09
C LEU A 272 25.81 8.60 12.61
N LEU A 273 24.80 8.79 11.78
CA LEU A 273 24.01 7.72 11.16
C LEU A 273 24.38 7.59 9.68
N GLU A 274 24.81 6.41 9.25
CA GLU A 274 24.95 6.08 7.82
C GLU A 274 23.57 5.72 7.28
N VAL A 275 23.04 6.56 6.41
CA VAL A 275 21.77 6.34 5.72
C VAL A 275 22.07 5.88 4.29
N LEU A 276 21.43 4.79 3.89
CA LEU A 276 21.47 4.29 2.53
C LEU A 276 20.19 4.77 1.80
N ASP A 277 20.37 5.48 0.69
CA ASP A 277 19.28 5.73 -0.23
C ASP A 277 18.87 4.40 -0.89
N ALA A 278 17.66 3.95 -0.62
CA ALA A 278 17.18 2.65 -1.09
C ALA A 278 17.05 2.60 -2.63
N GLU A 279 16.91 3.74 -3.31
CA GLU A 279 16.70 3.82 -4.75
C GLU A 279 18.02 3.92 -5.55
N ASN A 280 18.99 4.66 -5.03
CA ASN A 280 20.23 4.97 -5.74
C ASN A 280 21.46 4.29 -5.12
N GLU A 281 21.30 3.53 -4.03
CA GLU A 281 22.38 2.92 -3.24
C GLU A 281 23.43 3.93 -2.73
N HIS A 282 23.13 5.22 -2.77
CA HIS A 282 24.00 6.27 -2.26
C HIS A 282 24.01 6.25 -0.73
N LYS A 283 25.21 6.18 -0.18
CA LYS A 283 25.43 6.25 1.27
C LYS A 283 25.71 7.68 1.68
N GLN A 284 24.95 8.16 2.63
CA GLN A 284 25.16 9.49 3.22
C GLN A 284 25.30 9.37 4.74
N ILE A 285 26.24 10.11 5.32
CA ILE A 285 26.40 10.20 6.76
C ILE A 285 25.66 11.44 7.24
N ILE A 286 24.71 11.24 8.14
CA ILE A 286 23.91 12.31 8.73
C ILE A 286 24.27 12.39 10.20
N ASP A 287 24.56 13.59 10.70
CA ASP A 287 24.75 13.84 12.13
C ASP A 287 23.38 14.05 12.80
N THR A 288 22.88 12.97 13.39
CA THR A 288 21.60 13.00 14.11
C THR A 288 21.72 13.57 15.53
N SER A 289 22.92 13.90 16.04
CA SER A 289 23.08 14.65 17.29
C SER A 289 22.63 16.11 17.14
N SER A 290 22.74 16.65 15.93
CA SER A 290 22.29 18.01 15.61
C SER A 290 20.76 18.13 15.68
N ARG A 291 20.28 18.94 16.63
CA ARG A 291 18.86 19.26 16.76
C ARG A 291 18.27 19.86 15.47
N LYS A 292 19.04 20.75 14.82
CA LYS A 292 18.63 21.39 13.57
C LYS A 292 18.37 20.36 12.45
N VAL A 293 19.23 19.36 12.33
CA VAL A 293 19.06 18.30 11.32
C VAL A 293 17.78 17.50 11.57
N ARG A 294 17.52 17.12 12.81
CA ARG A 294 16.30 16.39 13.16
C ARG A 294 15.04 17.22 12.93
N GLU A 295 15.06 18.52 13.30
CA GLU A 295 13.93 19.44 13.08
C GLU A 295 13.67 19.67 11.59
N CYS A 296 14.70 19.88 10.77
CA CYS A 296 14.56 20.01 9.32
C CYS A 296 13.95 18.75 8.70
N HIS A 297 14.40 17.57 9.12
CA HIS A 297 13.83 16.29 8.63
C HIS A 297 12.35 16.16 9.00
N LYS A 298 12.00 16.46 10.25
CA LYS A 298 10.62 16.41 10.72
C LYS A 298 9.71 17.41 9.97
N GLN A 299 10.20 18.62 9.72
CA GLN A 299 9.47 19.62 8.93
C GLN A 299 9.27 19.14 7.49
N TRP A 300 10.31 18.60 6.85
CA TRP A 300 10.21 18.03 5.51
C TRP A 300 9.15 16.91 5.45
N TRP A 301 9.18 15.97 6.40
CA TRP A 301 8.21 14.90 6.49
C TRP A 301 6.78 15.41 6.64
N ASN A 302 6.56 16.36 7.56
CA ASN A 302 5.25 16.94 7.79
C ASN A 302 4.74 17.66 6.53
N ASN A 303 5.59 18.44 5.87
CA ASN A 303 5.23 19.11 4.63
C ASN A 303 4.84 18.13 3.53
N TRP A 304 5.58 17.02 3.41
CA TRP A 304 5.25 15.94 2.48
C TRP A 304 3.89 15.33 2.78
N GLN A 305 3.65 15.00 4.04
CA GLN A 305 2.36 14.42 4.47
C GLN A 305 1.19 15.38 4.24
N ASN A 306 1.36 16.65 4.50
CA ASN A 306 0.34 17.69 4.24
C ASN A 306 0.05 17.79 2.73
N LYS A 307 1.07 17.80 1.89
CA LYS A 307 0.91 17.79 0.44
C LYS A 307 0.12 16.56 -0.04
N LEU A 308 0.40 15.38 0.49
CA LEU A 308 -0.37 14.17 0.17
C LEU A 308 -1.83 14.28 0.64
N ASP A 309 -2.06 14.82 1.84
CA ASP A 309 -3.41 15.03 2.37
C ASP A 309 -4.21 15.99 1.46
N GLU A 310 -3.59 17.08 1.00
CA GLU A 310 -4.18 18.01 0.04
C GLU A 310 -4.53 17.34 -1.30
N VAL A 311 -3.58 16.56 -1.87
CA VAL A 311 -3.79 15.85 -3.14
C VAL A 311 -4.95 14.86 -3.03
N PHE A 312 -5.01 14.06 -1.97
CA PHE A 312 -6.08 13.09 -1.79
C PHE A 312 -7.42 13.75 -1.54
N HIS A 313 -7.47 14.76 -0.68
CA HIS A 313 -8.70 15.50 -0.40
C HIS A 313 -9.25 16.20 -1.66
N LYS A 314 -8.40 16.91 -2.41
CA LYS A 314 -8.77 17.58 -3.66
C LYS A 314 -9.33 16.62 -4.72
N ASN A 315 -8.81 15.41 -4.77
CA ASN A 315 -9.23 14.39 -5.73
C ASN A 315 -10.33 13.46 -5.19
N GLY A 316 -10.84 13.68 -3.98
CA GLY A 316 -11.88 12.85 -3.37
C GLY A 316 -11.45 11.41 -3.17
N ILE A 317 -10.17 11.18 -2.80
CA ILE A 317 -9.60 9.85 -2.58
C ILE A 317 -9.55 9.60 -1.08
N ASP A 318 -10.22 8.55 -0.66
CA ASP A 318 -10.16 8.12 0.74
C ASP A 318 -8.78 7.56 1.06
N ASN A 319 -8.26 7.96 2.20
CA ASN A 319 -6.92 7.53 2.58
C ASN A 319 -6.78 7.36 4.09
N THR A 320 -5.82 6.54 4.49
CA THR A 320 -5.42 6.39 5.89
C THR A 320 -3.91 6.17 6.01
N LYS A 321 -3.35 6.62 7.14
CA LYS A 321 -1.93 6.44 7.51
C LYS A 321 -1.81 5.24 8.43
N ILE A 322 -0.87 4.35 8.14
CA ILE A 322 -0.66 3.12 8.89
C ILE A 322 0.83 3.01 9.24
N ALA A 323 1.15 3.06 10.52
CA ALA A 323 2.51 2.83 11.00
C ALA A 323 2.83 1.34 11.00
N THR A 324 4.07 0.98 10.68
CA THR A 324 4.52 -0.43 10.62
C THR A 324 4.55 -1.11 11.99
N ASP A 325 4.69 -0.35 13.05
CA ASP A 325 4.77 -0.82 14.45
C ASP A 325 3.42 -0.81 15.18
N GLU A 326 2.36 -0.29 14.56
CA GLU A 326 1.02 -0.19 15.15
C GLU A 326 0.04 -1.24 14.61
N ASP A 327 -1.12 -1.30 15.27
CA ASP A 327 -2.23 -2.13 14.82
C ASP A 327 -2.93 -1.46 13.62
N TYR A 328 -2.77 -2.05 12.45
CA TYR A 328 -3.37 -1.56 11.20
C TYR A 328 -4.90 -1.75 11.13
N VAL A 329 -5.48 -2.58 11.99
CA VAL A 329 -6.92 -2.88 11.95
C VAL A 329 -7.75 -1.65 12.31
N LYS A 330 -7.35 -0.91 13.34
CA LYS A 330 -8.06 0.29 13.79
C LYS A 330 -8.15 1.38 12.72
N PRO A 331 -7.04 1.78 12.05
CA PRO A 331 -7.09 2.73 10.94
C PRO A 331 -7.98 2.28 9.77
N LEU A 332 -7.97 0.96 9.46
CA LEU A 332 -8.80 0.41 8.39
C LEU A 332 -10.28 0.42 8.75
N ILE A 333 -10.65 0.04 9.99
CA ILE A 333 -12.03 0.11 10.47
C ILE A 333 -12.53 1.55 10.41
N HIS A 334 -11.74 2.50 10.92
CA HIS A 334 -12.10 3.92 10.88
C HIS A 334 -12.33 4.42 9.45
N LEU A 335 -11.46 4.04 8.52
CA LEU A 335 -11.60 4.39 7.10
C LEU A 335 -12.91 3.83 6.52
N PHE A 336 -13.26 2.58 6.82
CA PHE A 336 -14.48 1.95 6.29
C PHE A 336 -15.75 2.51 6.93
N SER A 337 -15.76 2.73 8.25
CA SER A 337 -16.90 3.33 8.94
C SER A 337 -17.18 4.76 8.46
N SER A 338 -16.15 5.56 8.17
CA SER A 338 -16.33 6.91 7.62
C SER A 338 -16.99 6.90 6.23
N ARG A 339 -16.72 5.86 5.41
CA ARG A 339 -17.35 5.68 4.09
C ARG A 339 -18.81 5.23 4.17
N SER A 340 -19.16 4.46 5.20
CA SER A 340 -20.53 3.95 5.40
C SER A 340 -21.50 5.05 5.82
N SER A 341 -20.96 6.15 6.35
CA SER A 341 -21.75 7.27 6.90
C SER A 341 -22.13 8.32 5.85
N VAL A 342 -21.64 8.20 4.62
CA VAL A 342 -21.91 9.08 3.47
C VAL A 342 -22.88 8.38 2.50
#